data_ce25bf9858ad2d1c763e6aa455e8de87
#
_entry.id   ce25bf9858ad2d1c763e6aa455e8de87
#
_cell.length_a   1.000
_cell.length_b   1.000
_cell.length_c   1.000
_cell.angle_alpha   90.00
_cell.angle_beta   90.00
_cell.angle_gamma   90.00
#
_symmetry.space_group_name_H-M   'P 1'
#
loop_
_entity.id
_entity.type
_entity.pdbx_description
1 polymer ?
#
loop_
_entity_poly.entity_id
_entity_poly.type
_entity_poly.pdbx_seq_one_letter_code
_entity_poly.pdbx_strand_id
1 'polypeptide(L)'
;VDPRQPPAGTAGIPVRGPRLLLRPLRPAEVDEEWRAMVAADPMTIAELPDEAGFKARLRRSGRLVDGWLDLAIDLDGTSIGRIQTFVPAGRPLPPGTFEVGIALREDMRGRGYGREALTMLTGWLFSRAGAAVVEAPTDPANVAMRTVFDRAGWTLAGPLTEYGREWVMYRITRPQWQARDSAGS
;
A
#
# COMPACT_ATOMS: atom_id res chain seq x y z
N VAL A 1 -21.72 14.08 -6.06
CA VAL A 1 -21.08 12.77 -5.88
C VAL A 1 -19.63 13.07 -5.56
N ASP A 2 -19.16 12.74 -4.35
CA ASP A 2 -17.77 12.96 -3.94
C ASP A 2 -16.86 12.10 -4.84
N PRO A 3 -15.93 12.69 -5.62
CA PRO A 3 -15.05 11.93 -6.51
C PRO A 3 -14.08 10.99 -5.77
N ARG A 4 -14.06 11.05 -4.44
CA ARG A 4 -13.27 10.17 -3.57
C ARG A 4 -14.03 8.91 -3.15
N GLN A 5 -15.34 8.85 -3.43
CA GLN A 5 -16.13 7.68 -3.11
C GLN A 5 -15.99 6.66 -4.26
N PRO A 6 -15.42 5.48 -4.00
CA PRO A 6 -15.35 4.44 -5.02
C PRO A 6 -16.76 4.12 -5.47
N PRO A 7 -16.98 3.78 -6.75
CA PRO A 7 -18.27 3.35 -7.23
C PRO A 7 -18.80 2.22 -6.32
N ALA A 8 -20.10 2.27 -6.01
CA ALA A 8 -20.76 1.25 -5.23
C ALA A 8 -20.47 -0.12 -5.86
N GLY A 9 -19.68 -0.96 -5.17
CA GLY A 9 -19.22 -2.26 -5.66
C GLY A 9 -17.70 -2.43 -5.66
N THR A 10 -16.96 -1.98 -4.64
CA THR A 10 -15.57 -2.40 -4.38
C THR A 10 -15.48 -3.90 -4.04
N ALA A 11 -16.27 -4.71 -4.69
CA ALA A 11 -16.19 -6.15 -4.69
C ALA A 11 -14.90 -6.57 -5.40
N GLY A 12 -14.08 -7.38 -4.78
CA GLY A 12 -12.87 -7.90 -5.40
C GLY A 12 -11.71 -8.07 -4.42
N ILE A 13 -11.97 -7.97 -3.13
CA ILE A 13 -11.07 -8.44 -2.08
C ILE A 13 -11.64 -9.75 -1.54
N PRO A 14 -10.84 -10.80 -1.45
CA PRO A 14 -9.38 -10.89 -1.62
C PRO A 14 -8.92 -10.79 -3.09
N VAL A 15 -7.71 -10.19 -3.29
CA VAL A 15 -7.03 -10.16 -4.59
C VAL A 15 -6.05 -11.32 -4.66
N ARG A 16 -6.16 -12.16 -5.70
CA ARG A 16 -5.28 -13.31 -5.91
C ARG A 16 -4.17 -12.96 -6.90
N GLY A 17 -2.94 -13.29 -6.54
CA GLY A 17 -1.75 -13.24 -7.38
C GLY A 17 -1.20 -14.64 -7.68
N PRO A 18 -0.06 -14.72 -8.36
CA PRO A 18 0.59 -16.00 -8.67
C PRO A 18 0.98 -16.80 -7.41
N ARG A 19 1.44 -16.14 -6.36
CA ARG A 19 1.89 -16.76 -5.10
C ARG A 19 1.17 -16.20 -3.89
N LEU A 20 0.69 -14.95 -3.96
CA LEU A 20 0.17 -14.19 -2.84
C LEU A 20 -1.34 -14.05 -2.90
N LEU A 21 -1.92 -13.84 -1.73
CA LEU A 21 -3.30 -13.42 -1.55
C LEU A 21 -3.30 -12.12 -0.74
N LEU A 22 -3.84 -11.03 -1.29
CA LEU A 22 -4.15 -9.83 -0.51
C LEU A 22 -5.55 -9.98 0.05
N ARG A 23 -5.67 -10.07 1.38
CA ARG A 23 -6.93 -10.33 2.08
C ARG A 23 -7.13 -9.41 3.27
N PRO A 24 -8.35 -9.32 3.81
CA PRO A 24 -8.56 -8.70 5.12
C PRO A 24 -7.68 -9.33 6.20
N LEU A 25 -7.26 -8.53 7.19
CA LEU A 25 -6.55 -9.04 8.36
C LEU A 25 -7.49 -9.92 9.19
N ARG A 26 -6.96 -11.00 9.75
CA ARG A 26 -7.66 -11.79 10.76
C ARG A 26 -7.60 -11.07 12.12
N PRO A 27 -8.54 -11.29 13.02
CA PRO A 27 -8.53 -10.63 14.33
C PRO A 27 -7.22 -10.77 15.11
N ALA A 28 -6.58 -11.94 15.09
CA ALA A 28 -5.30 -12.17 15.76
C ALA A 28 -4.14 -11.36 15.13
N GLU A 29 -4.17 -11.13 13.83
CA GLU A 29 -3.14 -10.39 13.10
C GLU A 29 -3.16 -8.89 13.41
N VAL A 30 -4.29 -8.34 13.87
CA VAL A 30 -4.41 -6.92 14.24
C VAL A 30 -3.47 -6.55 15.38
N ASP A 31 -3.36 -7.41 16.40
CA ASP A 31 -2.48 -7.19 17.54
C ASP A 31 -1.00 -7.39 17.17
N GLU A 32 -0.72 -8.29 16.24
CA GLU A 32 0.62 -8.50 15.70
C GLU A 32 1.10 -7.30 14.89
N GLU A 33 0.25 -6.75 14.03
CA GLU A 33 0.54 -5.55 13.25
C GLU A 33 0.78 -4.33 14.14
N TRP A 34 0.00 -4.16 15.22
CA TRP A 34 0.26 -3.10 16.18
C TRP A 34 1.65 -3.23 16.80
N ARG A 35 1.99 -4.42 17.30
CA ARG A 35 3.31 -4.69 17.91
C ARG A 35 4.46 -4.48 16.93
N ALA A 36 4.31 -4.96 15.69
CA ALA A 36 5.30 -4.79 14.64
C ALA A 36 5.52 -3.32 14.30
N MET A 37 4.44 -2.55 14.21
CA MET A 37 4.52 -1.12 13.91
C MET A 37 5.22 -0.34 15.04
N VAL A 38 4.84 -0.60 16.29
CA VAL A 38 5.47 0.05 17.47
C VAL A 38 6.97 -0.27 17.55
N ALA A 39 7.36 -1.48 17.15
CA ALA A 39 8.76 -1.91 17.14
C ALA A 39 9.58 -1.33 15.98
N ALA A 40 8.93 -0.96 14.87
CA ALA A 40 9.63 -0.63 13.65
C ALA A 40 10.11 0.82 13.54
N ASP A 41 9.32 1.79 14.00
CA ASP A 41 9.66 3.22 13.88
C ASP A 41 8.92 4.06 14.93
N PRO A 42 9.65 4.60 15.93
CA PRO A 42 9.06 5.49 16.94
C PRO A 42 8.43 6.76 16.36
N MET A 43 8.88 7.25 15.20
CA MET A 43 8.27 8.41 14.53
C MET A 43 6.91 8.11 13.94
N THR A 44 6.71 6.89 13.45
CA THR A 44 5.42 6.44 12.92
C THR A 44 4.34 6.42 14.00
N ILE A 45 4.73 6.20 15.26
CA ILE A 45 3.81 6.15 16.41
C ILE A 45 3.30 7.56 16.79
N ALA A 46 4.13 8.59 16.64
CA ALA A 46 3.80 9.96 17.08
C ALA A 46 2.65 10.58 16.26
N GLU A 47 2.38 10.07 15.08
CA GLU A 47 1.39 10.59 14.14
C GLU A 47 0.20 9.65 13.89
N LEU A 48 0.26 8.46 14.43
CA LEU A 48 -0.83 7.51 14.35
C LEU A 48 -1.86 7.75 15.46
N PRO A 49 -3.13 7.37 15.22
CA PRO A 49 -4.10 7.33 16.29
C PRO A 49 -3.59 6.44 17.43
N ASP A 50 -4.17 6.61 18.61
CA ASP A 50 -3.89 5.71 19.71
C ASP A 50 -4.08 4.22 19.31
N GLU A 51 -3.62 3.31 20.14
CA GLU A 51 -3.71 1.87 19.88
C GLU A 51 -5.14 1.43 19.53
N ALA A 52 -6.13 1.95 20.23
CA ALA A 52 -7.53 1.59 20.01
C ALA A 52 -8.01 2.04 18.63
N GLY A 53 -7.69 3.26 18.23
CA GLY A 53 -8.00 3.82 16.91
C GLY A 53 -7.31 3.06 15.78
N PHE A 54 -6.02 2.75 15.94
CA PHE A 54 -5.28 1.95 14.97
C PHE A 54 -5.90 0.56 14.79
N LYS A 55 -6.13 -0.15 15.88
CA LYS A 55 -6.75 -1.49 15.84
C LYS A 55 -8.18 -1.45 15.31
N ALA A 56 -8.97 -0.41 15.64
CA ALA A 56 -10.30 -0.23 15.08
C ALA A 56 -10.28 -0.04 13.56
N ARG A 57 -9.26 0.67 13.03
CA ARG A 57 -9.04 0.80 11.59
C ARG A 57 -8.69 -0.55 10.95
N LEU A 58 -7.73 -1.29 11.50
CA LEU A 58 -7.32 -2.60 10.98
C LEU A 58 -8.45 -3.64 11.00
N ARG A 59 -9.36 -3.58 11.98
CA ARG A 59 -10.56 -4.45 12.00
C ARG A 59 -11.53 -4.18 10.85
N ARG A 60 -11.41 -3.03 10.17
CA ARG A 60 -12.15 -2.72 8.92
C ARG A 60 -11.37 -3.08 7.66
N SER A 61 -10.22 -3.75 7.80
CA SER A 61 -9.39 -4.18 6.66
C SER A 61 -10.23 -4.86 5.57
N GLY A 62 -9.77 -4.73 4.33
CA GLY A 62 -10.52 -5.22 3.17
C GLY A 62 -11.61 -4.28 2.67
N ARG A 63 -11.80 -3.12 3.28
CA ARG A 63 -12.73 -2.08 2.85
C ARG A 63 -11.98 -0.80 2.56
N LEU A 64 -12.16 -0.26 1.36
CA LEU A 64 -11.67 1.08 1.02
C LEU A 64 -12.66 2.11 1.56
N VAL A 65 -12.24 2.85 2.59
CA VAL A 65 -13.06 3.88 3.24
C VAL A 65 -12.22 5.15 3.38
N ASP A 66 -12.69 6.25 2.83
CA ASP A 66 -12.02 7.56 2.90
C ASP A 66 -10.54 7.54 2.50
N GLY A 67 -10.21 6.74 1.48
CA GLY A 67 -8.83 6.58 0.99
C GLY A 67 -7.99 5.56 1.75
N TRP A 68 -8.51 4.98 2.83
CA TRP A 68 -7.82 3.96 3.63
C TRP A 68 -8.25 2.55 3.23
N LEU A 69 -7.28 1.69 2.99
CA LEU A 69 -7.45 0.26 2.78
C LEU A 69 -6.26 -0.46 3.41
N ASP A 70 -6.50 -1.41 4.27
CA ASP A 70 -5.46 -2.28 4.85
C ASP A 70 -5.71 -3.73 4.41
N LEU A 71 -4.65 -4.42 3.99
CA LEU A 71 -4.68 -5.81 3.57
C LEU A 71 -3.47 -6.57 4.14
N ALA A 72 -3.70 -7.77 4.63
CA ALA A 72 -2.63 -8.73 4.88
C ALA A 72 -2.08 -9.25 3.55
N ILE A 73 -0.77 -9.40 3.48
CA ILE A 73 -0.09 -10.13 2.41
C ILE A 73 0.05 -11.58 2.89
N ASP A 74 -0.74 -12.46 2.30
CA ASP A 74 -0.81 -13.87 2.69
C ASP A 74 -0.03 -14.74 1.70
N LEU A 75 0.80 -15.61 2.25
CA LEU A 75 1.50 -16.68 1.54
C LEU A 75 1.10 -18.01 2.18
N ASP A 76 0.40 -18.85 1.45
CA ASP A 76 -0.01 -20.19 1.88
C ASP A 76 -0.74 -20.21 3.24
N GLY A 77 -1.63 -19.23 3.45
CA GLY A 77 -2.43 -19.12 4.66
C GLY A 77 -1.75 -18.39 5.83
N THR A 78 -0.51 -17.92 5.66
CA THR A 78 0.26 -17.18 6.66
C THR A 78 0.45 -15.73 6.25
N SER A 79 0.16 -14.77 7.14
CA SER A 79 0.49 -13.37 6.90
C SER A 79 2.00 -13.15 6.94
N ILE A 80 2.55 -12.63 5.85
CA ILE A 80 3.98 -12.29 5.72
C ILE A 80 4.24 -10.79 5.74
N GLY A 81 3.19 -10.00 5.92
CA GLY A 81 3.27 -8.55 5.97
C GLY A 81 1.95 -7.88 5.67
N ARG A 82 1.98 -6.57 5.53
CA ARG A 82 0.82 -5.73 5.26
C ARG A 82 1.08 -4.78 4.10
N ILE A 83 0.04 -4.53 3.31
CA ILE A 83 0.01 -3.50 2.28
C ILE A 83 -1.24 -2.64 2.48
N GLN A 84 -1.13 -1.34 2.22
CA GLN A 84 -2.22 -0.41 2.51
C GLN A 84 -2.28 0.73 1.49
N THR A 85 -3.45 1.37 1.39
CA THR A 85 -3.55 2.77 0.98
C THR A 85 -3.72 3.64 2.21
N PHE A 86 -3.27 4.89 2.15
CA PHE A 86 -3.47 5.84 3.23
C PHE A 86 -3.59 7.28 2.71
N VAL A 87 -4.11 8.16 3.55
CA VAL A 87 -4.17 9.59 3.29
C VAL A 87 -3.11 10.26 4.16
N PRO A 88 -2.07 10.86 3.55
CA PRO A 88 -1.01 11.51 4.31
C PRO A 88 -1.55 12.73 5.06
N ALA A 89 -1.13 12.89 6.32
CA ALA A 89 -1.52 14.05 7.11
C ALA A 89 -0.89 15.32 6.54
N GLY A 90 -1.69 16.39 6.42
CA GLY A 90 -1.19 17.69 5.94
C GLY A 90 -0.95 17.79 4.43
N ARG A 91 -1.08 16.71 3.68
CA ARG A 91 -0.95 16.72 2.20
C ARG A 91 -2.17 16.08 1.53
N PRO A 92 -3.16 16.89 1.12
CA PRO A 92 -4.31 16.36 0.41
C PRO A 92 -3.89 15.76 -0.93
N LEU A 93 -4.37 14.55 -1.22
CA LEU A 93 -4.13 13.90 -2.50
C LEU A 93 -5.09 14.43 -3.55
N PRO A 94 -4.63 14.67 -4.80
CA PRO A 94 -5.53 14.98 -5.91
C PRO A 94 -6.59 13.88 -6.11
N PRO A 95 -7.79 14.22 -6.61
CA PRO A 95 -8.79 13.22 -6.92
C PRO A 95 -8.26 12.09 -7.81
N GLY A 96 -8.57 10.85 -7.44
CA GLY A 96 -8.08 9.66 -8.15
C GLY A 96 -6.62 9.30 -7.86
N THR A 97 -5.95 9.98 -6.94
CA THR A 97 -4.61 9.62 -6.48
C THR A 97 -4.70 8.80 -5.19
N PHE A 98 -3.96 7.70 -5.14
CA PHE A 98 -3.82 6.85 -3.96
C PHE A 98 -2.36 6.75 -3.56
N GLU A 99 -2.08 6.95 -2.29
CA GLU A 99 -0.75 6.69 -1.74
C GLU A 99 -0.72 5.31 -1.10
N VAL A 100 0.33 4.52 -1.40
CA VAL A 100 0.44 3.15 -0.92
C VAL A 100 1.67 2.95 -0.05
N GLY A 101 1.55 2.09 0.94
CA GLY A 101 2.63 1.64 1.79
C GLY A 101 2.65 0.12 1.91
N ILE A 102 3.84 -0.45 2.06
CA ILE A 102 4.05 -1.88 2.22
C ILE A 102 5.09 -2.16 3.29
N ALA A 103 4.80 -3.13 4.12
CA ALA A 103 5.75 -3.68 5.09
C ALA A 103 5.73 -5.21 5.00
N LEU A 104 6.92 -5.82 4.83
CA LEU A 104 7.12 -7.26 4.90
C LEU A 104 7.92 -7.62 6.15
N ARG A 105 7.61 -8.76 6.74
CA ARG A 105 8.44 -9.40 7.74
C ARG A 105 9.86 -9.54 7.19
N GLU A 106 10.84 -9.37 8.05
CA GLU A 106 12.26 -9.35 7.67
C GLU A 106 12.70 -10.63 6.96
N ASP A 107 12.28 -11.78 7.49
CA ASP A 107 12.57 -13.10 6.95
C ASP A 107 11.91 -13.37 5.58
N MET A 108 10.98 -12.52 5.15
CA MET A 108 10.25 -12.63 3.88
C MET A 108 10.71 -11.64 2.81
N ARG A 109 11.67 -10.77 3.15
CA ARG A 109 12.23 -9.80 2.20
C ARG A 109 13.17 -10.48 1.19
N GLY A 110 13.48 -9.78 0.09
CA GLY A 110 14.42 -10.25 -0.94
C GLY A 110 13.90 -11.37 -1.85
N ARG A 111 12.67 -11.87 -1.65
CA ARG A 111 12.08 -13.01 -2.39
C ARG A 111 11.09 -12.59 -3.50
N GLY A 112 10.99 -11.29 -3.78
CA GLY A 112 10.09 -10.73 -4.80
C GLY A 112 8.65 -10.52 -4.34
N TYR A 113 8.29 -10.88 -3.10
CA TYR A 113 6.92 -10.74 -2.60
C TYR A 113 6.46 -9.28 -2.55
N GLY A 114 7.35 -8.35 -2.19
CA GLY A 114 7.02 -6.92 -2.18
C GLY A 114 6.60 -6.39 -3.54
N ARG A 115 7.32 -6.78 -4.60
CA ARG A 115 6.98 -6.41 -5.97
C ARG A 115 5.63 -7.01 -6.39
N GLU A 116 5.40 -8.28 -6.08
CA GLU A 116 4.14 -8.95 -6.41
C GLU A 116 2.96 -8.28 -5.70
N ALA A 117 3.04 -8.08 -4.39
CA ALA A 117 1.98 -7.45 -3.61
C ALA A 117 1.69 -6.01 -4.09
N LEU A 118 2.74 -5.22 -4.38
CA LEU A 118 2.60 -3.87 -4.92
C LEU A 118 1.89 -3.89 -6.28
N THR A 119 2.29 -4.81 -7.17
CA THR A 119 1.66 -4.99 -8.49
C THR A 119 0.18 -5.35 -8.35
N MET A 120 -0.16 -6.26 -7.45
CA MET A 120 -1.54 -6.70 -7.21
C MET A 120 -2.41 -5.54 -6.69
N LEU A 121 -1.96 -4.80 -5.68
CA LEU A 121 -2.72 -3.67 -5.14
C LEU A 121 -2.87 -2.56 -6.18
N THR A 122 -1.80 -2.23 -6.91
CA THR A 122 -1.81 -1.21 -7.96
C THR A 122 -2.81 -1.56 -9.07
N GLY A 123 -2.82 -2.81 -9.53
CA GLY A 123 -3.77 -3.29 -10.51
C GLY A 123 -5.22 -3.24 -10.01
N TRP A 124 -5.46 -3.58 -8.75
CA TRP A 124 -6.77 -3.47 -8.12
C TRP A 124 -7.22 -2.01 -8.02
N LEU A 125 -6.33 -1.09 -7.62
CA LEU A 125 -6.64 0.34 -7.54
C LEU A 125 -7.04 0.91 -8.91
N PHE A 126 -6.31 0.57 -9.97
CA PHE A 126 -6.66 1.02 -11.31
C PHE A 126 -7.94 0.39 -11.85
N SER A 127 -8.19 -0.88 -11.57
CA SER A 127 -9.33 -1.60 -12.16
C SER A 127 -10.63 -1.46 -11.35
N ARG A 128 -10.54 -1.25 -10.03
CA ARG A 128 -11.69 -1.33 -9.12
C ARG A 128 -11.93 -0.08 -8.29
N ALA A 129 -10.89 0.66 -7.91
CA ALA A 129 -11.00 1.84 -7.07
C ALA A 129 -11.05 3.16 -7.85
N GLY A 130 -10.97 3.12 -9.17
CA GLY A 130 -11.01 4.33 -10.00
C GLY A 130 -9.73 5.17 -9.94
N ALA A 131 -8.60 4.60 -9.49
CA ALA A 131 -7.34 5.32 -9.44
C ALA A 131 -6.94 5.85 -10.83
N ALA A 132 -6.44 7.07 -10.89
CA ALA A 132 -5.74 7.64 -12.04
C ALA A 132 -4.22 7.59 -11.83
N VAL A 133 -3.79 7.75 -10.57
CA VAL A 133 -2.39 7.76 -10.15
C VAL A 133 -2.26 6.96 -8.86
N VAL A 134 -1.19 6.18 -8.77
CA VAL A 134 -0.74 5.54 -7.51
C VAL A 134 0.66 6.05 -7.21
N GLU A 135 0.89 6.47 -5.98
CA GLU A 135 2.18 6.97 -5.53
C GLU A 135 2.61 6.33 -4.22
N ALA A 136 3.91 6.35 -3.96
CA ALA A 136 4.49 5.79 -2.75
C ALA A 136 5.79 6.51 -2.38
N PRO A 137 5.87 7.09 -1.18
CA PRO A 137 7.12 7.61 -0.65
C PRO A 137 8.00 6.47 -0.14
N THR A 138 9.30 6.66 -0.24
CA THR A 138 10.27 5.76 0.40
C THR A 138 11.48 6.57 0.86
N ASP A 139 12.18 6.05 1.88
CA ASP A 139 13.45 6.61 2.32
C ASP A 139 14.44 6.60 1.15
N PRO A 140 15.17 7.70 0.89
CA PRO A 140 16.19 7.76 -0.16
C PRO A 140 17.25 6.65 -0.04
N ALA A 141 17.57 6.22 1.18
CA ALA A 141 18.52 5.15 1.47
C ALA A 141 17.92 3.74 1.29
N ASN A 142 16.61 3.60 1.14
CA ASN A 142 15.96 2.31 0.94
C ASN A 142 16.13 1.80 -0.51
N VAL A 143 17.36 1.42 -0.87
CA VAL A 143 17.71 0.92 -2.19
C VAL A 143 16.86 -0.29 -2.61
N ALA A 144 16.51 -1.15 -1.65
CA ALA A 144 15.69 -2.33 -1.91
C ALA A 144 14.30 -1.93 -2.43
N MET A 145 13.62 -0.98 -1.77
CA MET A 145 12.29 -0.53 -2.18
C MET A 145 12.34 0.27 -3.48
N ARG A 146 13.34 1.12 -3.66
CA ARG A 146 13.56 1.85 -4.92
C ARG A 146 13.71 0.87 -6.09
N THR A 147 14.50 -0.19 -5.92
CA THR A 147 14.64 -1.26 -6.92
C THR A 147 13.30 -1.96 -7.21
N VAL A 148 12.45 -2.14 -6.20
CA VAL A 148 11.10 -2.70 -6.38
C VAL A 148 10.27 -1.79 -7.28
N PHE A 149 10.27 -0.47 -7.01
CA PHE A 149 9.53 0.51 -7.83
C PHE A 149 10.03 0.54 -9.28
N ASP A 150 11.36 0.63 -9.48
CA ASP A 150 11.96 0.66 -10.82
C ASP A 150 11.58 -0.59 -11.64
N ARG A 151 11.73 -1.78 -11.04
CA ARG A 151 11.34 -3.05 -11.68
C ARG A 151 9.84 -3.22 -11.85
N ALA A 152 9.05 -2.52 -11.06
CA ALA A 152 7.62 -2.45 -11.20
C ALA A 152 7.18 -1.36 -12.20
N GLY A 153 8.10 -0.66 -12.86
CA GLY A 153 7.83 0.36 -13.87
C GLY A 153 7.25 1.65 -13.31
N TRP A 154 7.51 1.93 -12.03
CA TRP A 154 7.18 3.21 -11.44
C TRP A 154 8.24 4.24 -11.79
N THR A 155 7.86 5.50 -11.84
CA THR A 155 8.74 6.64 -12.15
C THR A 155 9.07 7.41 -10.89
N LEU A 156 10.32 7.77 -10.70
CA LEU A 156 10.74 8.69 -9.64
C LEU A 156 10.16 10.07 -9.93
N ALA A 157 9.30 10.56 -9.05
CA ALA A 157 8.61 11.85 -9.20
C ALA A 157 9.38 13.01 -8.55
N GLY A 158 10.28 12.73 -7.61
CA GLY A 158 11.13 13.73 -6.98
C GLY A 158 11.24 13.61 -5.46
N PRO A 159 11.97 14.53 -4.82
CA PRO A 159 12.08 14.60 -3.38
C PRO A 159 10.78 15.08 -2.74
N LEU A 160 10.55 14.67 -1.50
CA LEU A 160 9.43 15.07 -0.66
C LEU A 160 9.93 15.22 0.77
N THR A 161 9.59 16.32 1.46
CA THR A 161 9.84 16.48 2.88
C THR A 161 8.52 16.35 3.62
N GLU A 162 8.37 15.30 4.42
CA GLU A 162 7.21 15.09 5.29
C GLU A 162 7.70 14.67 6.68
N TYR A 163 7.00 15.14 7.71
CA TYR A 163 7.30 14.80 9.12
C TYR A 163 8.77 15.09 9.52
N GLY A 164 9.34 16.17 8.96
CA GLY A 164 10.73 16.55 9.21
C GLY A 164 11.78 15.59 8.64
N ARG A 165 11.39 14.70 7.73
CA ARG A 165 12.28 13.74 7.05
C ARG A 165 12.23 13.89 5.55
N GLU A 166 13.35 13.59 4.91
CA GLU A 166 13.46 13.52 3.45
C GLU A 166 12.98 12.16 2.95
N TRP A 167 12.13 12.20 1.91
CA TRP A 167 11.61 11.06 1.18
C TRP A 167 11.86 11.24 -0.31
N VAL A 168 11.75 10.18 -1.05
CA VAL A 168 11.62 10.21 -2.51
C VAL A 168 10.28 9.60 -2.90
N MET A 169 9.55 10.31 -3.76
CA MET A 169 8.24 9.89 -4.24
C MET A 169 8.38 9.11 -5.54
N TYR A 170 7.82 7.91 -5.57
CA TYR A 170 7.61 7.14 -6.79
C TYR A 170 6.14 7.21 -7.20
N ARG A 171 5.89 7.14 -8.50
CA ARG A 171 4.54 7.27 -9.06
C ARG A 171 4.37 6.39 -10.28
N ILE A 172 3.14 5.86 -10.45
CA ILE A 172 2.70 5.23 -11.68
C ILE A 172 1.31 5.74 -12.05
N THR A 173 1.10 6.06 -13.32
CA THR A 173 -0.20 6.48 -13.85
C THR A 173 -0.93 5.31 -14.50
N ARG A 174 -2.24 5.42 -14.65
CA ARG A 174 -3.04 4.41 -15.36
C ARG A 174 -2.54 4.13 -16.79
N PRO A 175 -2.20 5.13 -17.64
CA PRO A 175 -1.62 4.86 -18.96
C PRO A 175 -0.30 4.09 -18.92
N GLN A 176 0.61 4.44 -17.98
CA GLN A 176 1.87 3.71 -17.81
C GLN A 176 1.62 2.25 -17.41
N TRP A 177 0.66 2.03 -16.51
CA TRP A 177 0.26 0.68 -16.11
C TRP A 177 -0.25 -0.14 -17.28
N GLN A 178 -1.18 0.41 -18.06
CA GLN A 178 -1.77 -0.27 -19.23
C GLN A 178 -0.74 -0.59 -20.32
N ALA A 179 0.21 0.31 -20.56
CA ALA A 179 1.28 0.08 -21.53
C ALA A 179 2.17 -1.12 -21.17
N ARG A 180 2.35 -1.41 -19.87
CA ARG A 180 3.14 -2.59 -19.40
C ARG A 180 2.42 -3.91 -19.65
N ASP A 181 1.11 -3.95 -19.40
CA ASP A 181 0.31 -5.16 -19.62
C ASP A 181 0.31 -5.54 -21.11
N SER A 182 0.33 -4.52 -22.00
CA SER A 182 0.40 -4.73 -23.45
C SER A 182 1.78 -5.19 -23.94
N ALA A 183 2.85 -4.88 -23.22
CA ALA A 183 4.23 -5.27 -23.59
C ALA A 183 4.62 -6.65 -23.04
N GLY A 184 3.85 -7.20 -22.10
CA GLY A 184 4.09 -8.50 -21.47
C GLY A 184 3.21 -9.64 -22.02
N SER A 185 2.37 -9.36 -23.01
CA SER A 185 1.54 -10.32 -23.75
C SER A 185 2.16 -10.60 -25.09
#